data_b494dd568d3c724f8ddc02c074a5a078
#
_entry.id   b494dd568d3c724f8ddc02c074a5a078
#
_cell.length_a   1.000
_cell.length_b   1.000
_cell.length_c   1.000
_cell.angle_alpha   90.00
_cell.angle_beta   90.00
_cell.angle_gamma   90.00
#
_symmetry.space_group_name_H-M   'P 1'
#
loop_
_entity.id
_entity.type
_entity.pdbx_description
1 polymer ?
#
loop_
_entity_poly.entity_id
_entity_poly.type
_entity_poly.pdbx_seq_one_letter_code
_entity_poly.pdbx_strand_id
1 'polypeptide(L)'
;MSEAPPGGRDSRPEKDPLSSGELPAPPGDAYTWYQRGLELLGRGSAAAAAQLLERAAEAEPGSRSVLEALGRAQFDTGRYAAAAESFRQIVEASPSDDYAHFGLGLALARGGNPAAAAEHLALAAAMRPELRHYTDALQGVRATLRARTRAQGGS
;
A
#
# COMPACT_ATOMS: atom_id res chain seq x y z
N MET A 1 23.09 -10.86 44.66
CA MET A 1 22.73 -10.79 44.28
C MET A 1 22.13 -10.23 43.75
N SER A 2 21.79 -10.03 43.48
CA SER A 2 21.11 -9.66 43.00
C SER A 2 20.74 -9.41 42.09
N GLU A 3 20.40 -9.34 41.65
CA GLU A 3 20.06 -9.17 40.80
C GLU A 3 19.14 -8.68 40.20
N ALA A 4 19.13 -8.40 39.63
CA ALA A 4 18.40 -7.78 39.03
C ALA A 4 17.54 -8.32 38.33
N PRO A 5 16.70 -7.96 38.12
CA PRO A 5 15.85 -8.50 37.51
C PRO A 5 15.78 -8.07 36.35
N PRO A 6 15.67 -8.48 35.86
CA PRO A 6 15.67 -8.28 34.71
C PRO A 6 14.76 -7.61 34.28
N GLY A 7 14.23 -7.66 34.51
CA GLY A 7 13.33 -7.21 34.07
C GLY A 7 13.26 -6.38 33.35
N GLY A 8 13.73 -6.13 33.46
CA GLY A 8 13.77 -5.35 32.72
C GLY A 8 12.79 -4.93 32.16
N ARG A 9 12.17 -5.34 32.45
CA ARG A 9 11.34 -5.16 31.97
C ARG A 9 10.96 -4.10 31.84
N ASP A 10 10.73 -3.70 31.47
CA ASP A 10 10.16 -2.85 31.29
C ASP A 10 10.54 -1.64 31.71
N SER A 11 11.38 -1.34 31.46
CA SER A 11 11.65 -0.14 31.71
C SER A 11 10.97 0.81 30.93
N ARG A 12 10.27 0.49 29.90
CA ARG A 12 9.58 1.42 29.24
C ARG A 12 8.42 1.81 29.96
N PRO A 13 8.02 3.00 29.99
CA PRO A 13 6.81 3.41 30.60
C PRO A 13 5.69 2.83 29.84
N GLU A 14 4.76 2.29 30.59
CA GLU A 14 3.69 1.75 29.97
C GLU A 14 2.84 2.81 29.57
N LYS A 15 2.34 2.97 28.41
CA LYS A 15 1.42 3.88 28.02
C LYS A 15 0.10 3.51 28.47
N ASP A 16 -0.59 4.30 29.16
CA ASP A 16 -1.98 4.07 29.51
C ASP A 16 -2.79 4.57 28.33
N PRO A 17 -3.45 3.72 27.60
CA PRO A 17 -4.19 4.18 26.42
C PRO A 17 -5.27 5.17 26.73
N LEU A 18 -5.82 5.14 27.94
CA LEU A 18 -6.88 6.06 28.26
C LEU A 18 -6.36 7.43 28.60
N SER A 19 -5.11 7.52 29.03
CA SER A 19 -4.59 8.83 29.42
C SER A 19 -4.22 9.68 28.23
N SER A 20 -4.01 9.07 27.08
CA SER A 20 -3.65 9.85 25.90
C SER A 20 -4.87 10.32 25.13
N GLY A 21 -6.04 9.84 25.44
CA GLY A 21 -7.22 10.20 24.70
C GLY A 21 -7.36 9.51 23.37
N GLU A 22 -6.50 8.59 23.05
CA GLU A 22 -6.54 7.86 21.82
C GLU A 22 -7.13 6.49 22.03
N LEU A 23 -7.67 5.92 20.95
CA LEU A 23 -8.13 4.56 21.04
C LEU A 23 -6.96 3.62 21.28
N PRO A 24 -7.16 2.57 22.06
CA PRO A 24 -6.09 1.62 22.29
C PRO A 24 -5.66 0.96 20.98
N ALA A 25 -4.38 0.68 20.85
CA ALA A 25 -3.89 -0.06 19.72
C ALA A 25 -4.41 -1.50 19.79
N PRO A 26 -4.61 -2.15 18.65
CA PRO A 26 -4.98 -3.56 18.68
C PRO A 26 -3.90 -4.37 19.38
N PRO A 27 -4.26 -5.50 19.96
CA PRO A 27 -3.26 -6.35 20.60
C PRO A 27 -2.24 -6.82 19.59
N GLY A 28 -0.99 -6.92 20.02
CA GLY A 28 0.07 -7.43 19.18
C GLY A 28 1.04 -6.36 18.77
N ASP A 29 1.93 -6.70 17.87
CA ASP A 29 2.93 -5.79 17.34
C ASP A 29 2.76 -5.66 15.84
N ALA A 30 3.69 -4.97 15.21
CA ALA A 30 3.60 -4.70 13.77
C ALA A 30 3.50 -5.98 12.95
N TYR A 31 4.26 -7.00 13.32
CA TYR A 31 4.21 -8.26 12.60
C TYR A 31 2.84 -8.92 12.73
N THR A 32 2.28 -8.92 13.93
CA THR A 32 0.96 -9.48 14.16
C THR A 32 -0.11 -8.71 13.39
N TRP A 33 -0.03 -7.39 13.40
CA TRP A 33 -0.99 -6.56 12.66
C TRP A 33 -0.87 -6.81 11.16
N TYR A 34 0.35 -6.98 10.67
CA TYR A 34 0.56 -7.28 9.26
C TYR A 34 -0.04 -8.64 8.89
N GLN A 35 0.23 -9.67 9.69
CA GLN A 35 -0.31 -11.00 9.42
C GLN A 35 -1.83 -10.99 9.44
N ARG A 36 -2.40 -10.32 10.42
CA ARG A 36 -3.85 -10.25 10.50
C ARG A 36 -4.42 -9.45 9.33
N GLY A 37 -3.73 -8.41 8.94
CA GLY A 37 -4.15 -7.63 7.78
C GLY A 37 -4.17 -8.46 6.50
N LEU A 38 -3.17 -9.32 6.32
CA LEU A 38 -3.15 -10.21 5.16
C LEU A 38 -4.32 -11.19 5.20
N GLU A 39 -4.63 -11.72 6.38
CA GLU A 39 -5.78 -12.62 6.51
C GLU A 39 -7.06 -11.92 6.11
N LEU A 40 -7.24 -10.69 6.58
CA LEU A 40 -8.44 -9.94 6.28
C LEU A 40 -8.54 -9.61 4.79
N LEU A 41 -7.41 -9.29 4.16
CA LEU A 41 -7.39 -9.08 2.72
C LEU A 41 -7.82 -10.35 1.99
N GLY A 42 -7.32 -11.50 2.43
CA GLY A 42 -7.66 -12.76 1.80
C GLY A 42 -9.13 -13.11 1.93
N ARG A 43 -9.81 -12.57 2.94
CA ARG A 43 -11.23 -12.78 3.12
C ARG A 43 -12.08 -11.72 2.46
N GLY A 44 -11.47 -10.76 1.80
CA GLY A 44 -12.22 -9.68 1.19
C GLY A 44 -12.60 -8.57 2.14
N SER A 45 -12.04 -8.55 3.36
CA SER A 45 -12.33 -7.53 4.35
C SER A 45 -11.30 -6.41 4.27
N ALA A 46 -11.25 -5.75 3.12
CA ALA A 46 -10.19 -4.79 2.84
C ALA A 46 -10.22 -3.59 3.76
N ALA A 47 -11.41 -3.12 4.15
CA ALA A 47 -11.49 -1.96 5.03
C ALA A 47 -10.90 -2.24 6.41
N ALA A 48 -11.22 -3.42 6.97
CA ALA A 48 -10.65 -3.81 8.26
C ALA A 48 -9.16 -4.06 8.12
N ALA A 49 -8.73 -4.65 7.00
CA ALA A 49 -7.32 -4.88 6.74
C ALA A 49 -6.57 -3.56 6.73
N ALA A 50 -7.12 -2.54 6.07
CA ALA A 50 -6.44 -1.25 5.96
C ALA A 50 -6.19 -0.64 7.34
N GLN A 51 -7.14 -0.79 8.27
CA GLN A 51 -6.95 -0.24 9.60
C GLN A 51 -5.77 -0.86 10.33
N LEU A 52 -5.66 -2.19 10.26
CA LEU A 52 -4.53 -2.87 10.90
C LEU A 52 -3.23 -2.58 10.19
N LEU A 53 -3.27 -2.52 8.85
CA LEU A 53 -2.06 -2.28 8.09
C LEU A 53 -1.56 -0.84 8.26
N GLU A 54 -2.45 0.11 8.50
CA GLU A 54 -2.03 1.46 8.84
C GLU A 54 -1.27 1.48 10.15
N ARG A 55 -1.74 0.73 11.14
CA ARG A 55 -1.03 0.61 12.39
C ARG A 55 0.35 -0.02 12.19
N ALA A 56 0.40 -1.06 11.38
CA ALA A 56 1.67 -1.70 11.11
C ALA A 56 2.63 -0.75 10.40
N ALA A 57 2.12 0.07 9.48
CA ALA A 57 2.95 1.02 8.76
C ALA A 57 3.48 2.13 9.67
N GLU A 58 2.68 2.53 10.65
CA GLU A 58 3.15 3.53 11.62
C GLU A 58 4.26 2.96 12.48
N ALA A 59 4.16 1.68 12.84
CA ALA A 59 5.16 1.05 13.68
C ALA A 59 6.43 0.69 12.92
N GLU A 60 6.29 0.39 11.62
CA GLU A 60 7.42 -0.01 10.79
C GLU A 60 7.41 0.81 9.51
N PRO A 61 7.74 2.09 9.61
CA PRO A 61 7.73 2.95 8.41
C PRO A 61 8.74 2.44 7.40
N GLY A 62 8.36 2.42 6.16
CA GLY A 62 9.27 1.98 5.11
C GLY A 62 9.29 0.48 4.88
N SER A 63 8.53 -0.29 5.65
CA SER A 63 8.46 -1.73 5.39
C SER A 63 7.77 -1.98 4.06
N ARG A 64 8.49 -2.55 3.12
CA ARG A 64 7.95 -2.81 1.78
C ARG A 64 6.74 -3.72 1.85
N SER A 65 6.80 -4.78 2.64
CA SER A 65 5.71 -5.73 2.74
C SER A 65 4.44 -5.10 3.30
N VAL A 66 4.60 -4.28 4.33
CA VAL A 66 3.46 -3.62 4.94
C VAL A 66 2.87 -2.59 3.98
N LEU A 67 3.72 -1.81 3.31
CA LEU A 67 3.24 -0.80 2.37
C LEU A 67 2.53 -1.44 1.18
N GLU A 68 3.01 -2.57 0.71
CA GLU A 68 2.35 -3.28 -0.37
C GLU A 68 0.97 -3.76 0.05
N ALA A 69 0.88 -4.39 1.20
CA ALA A 69 -0.41 -4.88 1.68
C ALA A 69 -1.37 -3.73 1.95
N LEU A 70 -0.86 -2.63 2.51
CA LEU A 70 -1.67 -1.45 2.77
C LEU A 70 -2.19 -0.85 1.46
N GLY A 71 -1.31 -0.72 0.46
CA GLY A 71 -1.72 -0.20 -0.84
C GLY A 71 -2.82 -1.05 -1.45
N ARG A 72 -2.70 -2.37 -1.36
CA ARG A 72 -3.73 -3.28 -1.87
C ARG A 72 -5.05 -3.09 -1.14
N ALA A 73 -5.00 -2.98 0.18
CA ALA A 73 -6.23 -2.79 0.96
C ALA A 73 -6.88 -1.44 0.64
N GLN A 74 -6.08 -0.40 0.50
CA GLN A 74 -6.59 0.92 0.14
C GLN A 74 -7.21 0.91 -1.26
N PHE A 75 -6.55 0.23 -2.20
CA PHE A 75 -7.08 0.12 -3.55
C PHE A 75 -8.42 -0.62 -3.53
N ASP A 76 -8.50 -1.71 -2.80
CA ASP A 76 -9.72 -2.53 -2.76
C ASP A 76 -10.88 -1.80 -2.10
N THR A 77 -10.61 -0.79 -1.29
CA THR A 77 -11.67 0.01 -0.69
C THR A 77 -11.95 1.29 -1.47
N GLY A 78 -11.32 1.46 -2.62
CA GLY A 78 -11.55 2.64 -3.45
C GLY A 78 -10.78 3.88 -3.02
N ARG A 79 -9.86 3.75 -2.09
CA ARG A 79 -9.04 4.87 -1.63
C ARG A 79 -7.82 4.97 -2.51
N TYR A 80 -8.04 5.41 -3.75
CA TYR A 80 -7.00 5.32 -4.77
C TYR A 80 -5.83 6.28 -4.54
N ALA A 81 -6.10 7.48 -4.04
CA ALA A 81 -5.01 8.41 -3.75
C ALA A 81 -4.12 7.88 -2.64
N ALA A 82 -4.72 7.28 -1.60
CA ALA A 82 -3.95 6.70 -0.52
C ALA A 82 -3.16 5.49 -1.00
N ALA A 83 -3.78 4.66 -1.84
CA ALA A 83 -3.10 3.49 -2.40
C ALA A 83 -1.90 3.94 -3.24
N ALA A 84 -2.08 4.98 -4.06
CA ALA A 84 -0.98 5.50 -4.86
C ALA A 84 0.17 5.95 -3.98
N GLU A 85 -0.14 6.59 -2.85
CA GLU A 85 0.92 7.06 -1.97
C GLU A 85 1.67 5.89 -1.33
N SER A 86 0.96 4.84 -0.93
CA SER A 86 1.61 3.66 -0.36
C SER A 86 2.57 3.01 -1.36
N PHE A 87 2.12 2.83 -2.60
CA PHE A 87 2.97 2.24 -3.63
C PHE A 87 4.10 3.19 -4.04
N ARG A 88 3.85 4.51 -4.02
CA ARG A 88 4.88 5.48 -4.36
C ARG A 88 6.05 5.40 -3.39
N GLN A 89 5.79 5.22 -2.11
CA GLN A 89 6.86 5.07 -1.14
C GLN A 89 7.73 3.88 -1.46
N ILE A 90 7.14 2.78 -1.93
CA ILE A 90 7.95 1.62 -2.32
C ILE A 90 8.80 1.95 -3.53
N VAL A 91 8.21 2.60 -4.54
CA VAL A 91 8.93 2.93 -5.76
C VAL A 91 10.09 3.87 -5.47
N GLU A 92 9.89 4.84 -4.57
CA GLU A 92 10.96 5.78 -4.22
C GLU A 92 12.12 5.09 -3.54
N ALA A 93 11.84 4.11 -2.69
CA ALA A 93 12.88 3.37 -2.02
C ALA A 93 13.50 2.30 -2.90
N SER A 94 12.74 1.78 -3.86
CA SER A 94 13.16 0.67 -4.68
C SER A 94 12.61 0.84 -6.09
N PRO A 95 13.28 1.65 -6.92
CA PRO A 95 12.73 1.96 -8.26
C PRO A 95 12.60 0.76 -9.19
N SER A 96 13.23 -0.36 -8.86
CA SER A 96 13.12 -1.57 -9.68
C SER A 96 12.04 -2.54 -9.19
N ASP A 97 11.19 -2.11 -8.28
CA ASP A 97 10.12 -2.97 -7.77
C ASP A 97 8.97 -2.94 -8.78
N ASP A 98 8.88 -3.99 -9.58
CA ASP A 98 7.89 -4.03 -10.67
C ASP A 98 6.46 -4.01 -10.15
N TYR A 99 6.19 -4.75 -9.09
CA TYR A 99 4.82 -4.80 -8.57
C TYR A 99 4.39 -3.43 -8.01
N ALA A 100 5.32 -2.72 -7.40
CA ALA A 100 5.00 -1.39 -6.87
C ALA A 100 4.68 -0.41 -7.99
N HIS A 101 5.42 -0.48 -9.11
CA HIS A 101 5.05 0.35 -10.27
C HIS A 101 3.68 -0.04 -10.81
N PHE A 102 3.39 -1.33 -10.85
CA PHE A 102 2.09 -1.79 -11.31
C PHE A 102 0.97 -1.28 -10.39
N GLY A 103 1.15 -1.43 -9.07
CA GLY A 103 0.16 -0.96 -8.11
C GLY A 103 -0.04 0.55 -8.15
N LEU A 104 1.06 1.28 -8.25
CA LEU A 104 0.99 2.74 -8.37
C LEU A 104 0.25 3.12 -9.64
N GLY A 105 0.56 2.46 -10.75
CA GLY A 105 -0.11 2.75 -12.01
C GLY A 105 -1.60 2.49 -11.95
N LEU A 106 -2.00 1.36 -11.37
CA LEU A 106 -3.44 1.06 -11.26
C LEU A 106 -4.14 2.09 -10.39
N ALA A 107 -3.52 2.48 -9.28
CA ALA A 107 -4.13 3.44 -8.38
C ALA A 107 -4.25 4.81 -9.04
N LEU A 108 -3.24 5.22 -9.81
CA LEU A 108 -3.31 6.48 -10.53
C LEU A 108 -4.39 6.45 -11.60
N ALA A 109 -4.53 5.32 -12.30
CA ALA A 109 -5.55 5.22 -13.33
C ALA A 109 -6.95 5.32 -12.73
N ARG A 110 -7.19 4.59 -11.66
CA ARG A 110 -8.49 4.62 -11.00
C ARG A 110 -8.74 5.96 -10.34
N GLY A 111 -7.69 6.65 -9.96
CA GLY A 111 -7.79 7.97 -9.36
C GLY A 111 -7.94 9.08 -10.37
N GLY A 112 -7.98 8.76 -11.67
CA GLY A 112 -8.26 9.77 -12.68
C GLY A 112 -7.04 10.38 -13.35
N ASN A 113 -5.87 9.77 -13.20
CA ASN A 113 -4.65 10.28 -13.82
C ASN A 113 -4.03 9.22 -14.74
N PRO A 114 -4.65 8.97 -15.90
CA PRO A 114 -4.15 7.91 -16.78
C PRO A 114 -2.80 8.23 -17.41
N ALA A 115 -2.43 9.49 -17.56
CA ALA A 115 -1.13 9.80 -18.15
C ALA A 115 0.01 9.35 -17.25
N ALA A 116 -0.07 9.69 -15.95
CA ALA A 116 0.94 9.23 -15.00
C ALA A 116 0.88 7.71 -14.84
N ALA A 117 -0.34 7.15 -14.86
CA ALA A 117 -0.50 5.71 -14.76
C ALA A 117 0.24 4.99 -15.87
N ALA A 118 0.15 5.49 -17.10
CA ALA A 118 0.80 4.83 -18.22
C ALA A 118 2.31 4.77 -18.05
N GLU A 119 2.91 5.80 -17.45
CA GLU A 119 4.35 5.79 -17.22
C GLU A 119 4.78 4.65 -16.30
N HIS A 120 4.05 4.47 -15.19
CA HIS A 120 4.41 3.42 -14.25
C HIS A 120 4.06 2.04 -14.77
N LEU A 121 2.94 1.92 -15.48
CA LEU A 121 2.58 0.63 -16.07
C LEU A 121 3.55 0.22 -17.17
N ALA A 122 4.08 1.18 -17.91
CA ALA A 122 5.08 0.88 -18.93
C ALA A 122 6.36 0.36 -18.30
N LEU A 123 6.77 0.95 -17.15
CA LEU A 123 7.93 0.46 -16.45
C LEU A 123 7.72 -0.96 -15.94
N ALA A 124 6.56 -1.23 -15.35
CA ALA A 124 6.27 -2.57 -14.87
C ALA A 124 6.30 -3.58 -16.00
N ALA A 125 5.66 -3.25 -17.12
CA ALA A 125 5.61 -4.16 -18.28
C ALA A 125 6.99 -4.39 -18.87
N ALA A 126 7.82 -3.36 -18.88
CA ALA A 126 9.19 -3.52 -19.40
C ALA A 126 10.03 -4.40 -18.50
N MET A 127 9.83 -4.31 -17.18
CA MET A 127 10.58 -5.13 -16.24
C MET A 127 10.16 -6.59 -16.26
N ARG A 128 8.89 -6.86 -16.46
CA ARG A 128 8.35 -8.21 -16.43
C ARG A 128 7.42 -8.41 -17.61
N PRO A 129 7.97 -8.53 -18.83
CA PRO A 129 7.13 -8.63 -20.01
C PRO A 129 6.33 -9.93 -20.08
N GLU A 130 6.73 -10.93 -19.31
CA GLU A 130 6.01 -12.20 -19.30
C GLU A 130 4.72 -12.12 -18.46
N LEU A 131 4.56 -11.07 -17.64
CA LEU A 131 3.36 -10.95 -16.83
C LEU A 131 2.30 -10.18 -17.62
N ARG A 132 1.38 -10.94 -18.20
CA ARG A 132 0.41 -10.37 -19.12
C ARG A 132 -0.49 -9.32 -18.48
N HIS A 133 -0.78 -9.47 -17.20
CA HIS A 133 -1.65 -8.50 -16.57
C HIS A 133 -1.01 -7.10 -16.50
N TYR A 134 0.32 -7.02 -16.51
CA TYR A 134 0.99 -5.70 -16.57
C TYR A 134 0.76 -5.08 -17.95
N THR A 135 0.97 -5.86 -19.00
CA THR A 135 0.79 -5.37 -20.35
C THR A 135 -0.68 -5.04 -20.62
N ASP A 136 -1.58 -5.87 -20.13
CA ASP A 136 -3.01 -5.64 -20.33
C ASP A 136 -3.44 -4.34 -19.66
N ALA A 137 -2.95 -4.07 -18.45
CA ALA A 137 -3.28 -2.84 -17.76
C ALA A 137 -2.75 -1.62 -18.53
N LEU A 138 -1.54 -1.72 -19.05
CA LEU A 138 -0.95 -0.64 -19.83
C LEU A 138 -1.79 -0.36 -21.08
N GLN A 139 -2.19 -1.41 -21.78
CA GLN A 139 -2.98 -1.25 -22.98
C GLN A 139 -4.34 -0.60 -22.68
N GLY A 140 -4.94 -0.98 -21.55
CA GLY A 140 -6.20 -0.39 -21.15
C GLY A 140 -6.08 1.11 -20.89
N VAL A 141 -5.02 1.51 -20.21
CA VAL A 141 -4.80 2.93 -19.92
C VAL A 141 -4.49 3.69 -21.21
N ARG A 142 -3.70 3.10 -22.09
CA ARG A 142 -3.40 3.74 -23.37
C ARG A 142 -4.66 3.92 -24.22
N ALA A 143 -5.58 2.96 -24.16
CA ALA A 143 -6.86 3.09 -24.86
C ALA A 143 -7.67 4.27 -24.30
N THR A 144 -7.65 4.42 -22.98
CA THR A 144 -8.33 5.56 -22.35
C THR A 144 -7.73 6.88 -22.84
N LEU A 145 -6.40 6.94 -22.90
CA LEU A 145 -5.73 8.17 -23.34
C LEU A 145 -6.06 8.47 -24.80
N ARG A 146 -6.08 7.46 -25.66
CA ARG A 146 -6.44 7.67 -27.05
C ARG A 146 -7.86 8.16 -27.20
N ALA A 147 -8.78 7.59 -26.42
CA ALA A 147 -10.18 8.01 -26.47
C ALA A 147 -10.33 9.47 -26.02
N ARG A 148 -9.60 9.86 -24.99
CA ARG A 148 -9.65 11.25 -24.53
C ARG A 148 -9.09 12.20 -25.58
N THR A 149 -7.98 11.81 -26.21
CA THR A 149 -7.40 12.63 -27.25
C THR A 149 -8.38 12.81 -28.40
N ARG A 150 -9.03 11.74 -28.84
CA ARG A 150 -10.01 11.82 -29.91
C ARG A 150 -11.17 12.71 -29.54
N ALA A 151 -11.66 12.60 -28.31
CA ALA A 151 -12.77 13.41 -27.85
C ALA A 151 -12.40 14.88 -27.84
N GLN A 152 -11.17 15.22 -27.48
CA GLN A 152 -10.74 16.61 -27.45
C GLN A 152 -10.45 17.13 -28.83
N GLY A 153 -9.95 16.32 -29.71
CA GLY A 153 -9.62 16.75 -31.05
C GLY A 153 -10.78 16.71 -32.03
N GLY A 154 -11.89 16.14 -31.66
CA GLY A 154 -12.99 15.94 -32.57
C GLY A 154 -14.00 17.07 -32.65
N SER A 155 -13.77 18.18 -31.98
CA SER A 155 -14.75 19.25 -31.98
C SER A 155 -14.46 20.31 -33.01
#